data_2d08ac17b93e60967be61a06eed7af57
#
_entry.id   2d08ac17b93e60967be61a06eed7af57
#
_cell.length_a   1.000
_cell.length_b   1.000
_cell.length_c   1.000
_cell.angle_alpha   90.00
_cell.angle_beta   90.00
_cell.angle_gamma   90.00
#
_symmetry.space_group_name_H-M   'P 1'
#
loop_
_entity.id
_entity.type
_entity.pdbx_description
1 polymer ?
#
loop_
_entity_poly.entity_id
_entity_poly.type
_entity_poly.pdbx_seq_one_letter_code
_entity_poly.pdbx_strand_id
1 'polypeptide(L)'
;MCGIIGYTGSENVKDVLLDALELLEYRGYDSAGIAVKDETSHVTNVYKCAGRVSDLRAICDSKKILSTCGIGHTRWATHGGVTDQNAHPHQQGKVTLVHNGIIENYRELIADYDLQEILHSETDSEVAAALLNHYYKGNPKEAIKKAVSKLKGTFALTSSTVESGLPE
;
A
#
# COMPACT_ATOMS: atom_id res chain seq x y z
N MET A 1 -0.93 16.79 -3.42
CA MET A 1 0.20 15.93 -2.95
C MET A 1 -0.35 14.90 -1.98
N CYS A 2 0.05 13.65 -2.11
CA CYS A 2 -0.43 12.56 -1.27
C CYS A 2 0.21 12.54 0.13
N GLY A 3 -0.45 11.89 1.10
CA GLY A 3 0.07 11.63 2.43
C GLY A 3 0.41 10.16 2.63
N ILE A 4 1.52 9.87 3.30
CA ILE A 4 1.91 8.51 3.72
C ILE A 4 2.08 8.50 5.23
N ILE A 5 1.62 7.43 5.86
CA ILE A 5 1.86 7.10 7.26
C ILE A 5 2.27 5.64 7.40
N GLY A 6 3.18 5.35 8.29
CA GLY A 6 3.51 4.00 8.74
C GLY A 6 3.61 3.99 10.25
N TYR A 7 3.09 2.93 10.88
CA TYR A 7 3.15 2.75 12.33
C TYR A 7 3.50 1.31 12.67
N THR A 8 4.32 1.18 13.69
CA THR A 8 4.53 -0.05 14.43
C THR A 8 4.75 0.30 15.89
N GLY A 9 4.04 -0.32 16.79
CA GLY A 9 4.08 0.07 18.22
C GLY A 9 3.24 -0.84 19.10
N SER A 10 2.72 -0.29 20.19
CA SER A 10 1.93 -1.00 21.19
C SER A 10 0.43 -0.67 21.16
N GLU A 11 0.05 0.39 20.44
CA GLU A 11 -1.34 0.83 20.35
C GLU A 11 -2.06 0.17 19.18
N ASN A 12 -3.40 0.15 19.23
CA ASN A 12 -4.19 -0.30 18.08
C ASN A 12 -3.95 0.65 16.90
N VAL A 13 -3.33 0.12 15.85
CA VAL A 13 -2.88 0.90 14.71
C VAL A 13 -4.01 1.53 13.91
N LYS A 14 -5.25 0.99 13.95
CA LYS A 14 -6.39 1.52 13.22
C LYS A 14 -6.59 3.01 13.50
N ASP A 15 -6.74 3.35 14.77
CA ASP A 15 -7.03 4.73 15.17
C ASP A 15 -5.83 5.65 14.92
N VAL A 16 -4.61 5.17 15.21
CA VAL A 16 -3.37 5.90 14.92
C VAL A 16 -3.24 6.27 13.44
N LEU A 17 -3.51 5.32 12.54
CA LEU A 17 -3.43 5.57 11.10
C LEU A 17 -4.54 6.52 10.64
N LEU A 18 -5.78 6.30 11.06
CA LEU A 18 -6.90 7.13 10.63
C LEU A 18 -6.76 8.57 11.11
N ASP A 19 -6.38 8.80 12.38
CA ASP A 19 -6.15 10.14 12.91
C ASP A 19 -5.00 10.86 12.17
N ALA A 20 -3.91 10.15 11.90
CA ALA A 20 -2.80 10.71 11.14
C ALA A 20 -3.18 11.02 9.68
N LEU A 21 -3.99 10.17 9.03
CA LEU A 21 -4.48 10.43 7.67
C LEU A 21 -5.42 11.63 7.62
N GLU A 22 -6.26 11.84 8.63
CA GLU A 22 -7.10 13.04 8.74
C GLU A 22 -6.25 14.32 8.77
N LEU A 23 -5.15 14.31 9.52
CA LEU A 23 -4.20 15.43 9.54
C LEU A 23 -3.49 15.64 8.20
N LEU A 24 -3.36 14.61 7.38
CA LEU A 24 -2.74 14.67 6.06
C LEU A 24 -3.73 14.92 4.91
N GLU A 25 -5.04 14.91 5.17
CA GLU A 25 -6.08 14.99 4.15
C GLU A 25 -6.02 16.28 3.32
N TYR A 26 -5.53 17.39 3.90
CA TYR A 26 -5.32 18.62 3.16
C TYR A 26 -4.35 18.49 1.97
N ARG A 27 -3.55 17.42 1.95
CA ARG A 27 -2.60 17.11 0.86
C ARG A 27 -3.21 16.27 -0.26
N GLY A 28 -4.28 15.51 0.04
CA GLY A 28 -4.98 14.67 -0.91
C GLY A 28 -6.23 14.09 -0.26
N TYR A 29 -7.36 14.15 -0.98
CA TYR A 29 -8.68 13.80 -0.45
C TYR A 29 -9.57 13.08 -1.47
N ASP A 30 -9.01 12.59 -2.54
CA ASP A 30 -9.79 11.88 -3.57
C ASP A 30 -9.97 10.39 -3.26
N SER A 31 -9.03 9.81 -2.54
CA SER A 31 -9.15 8.47 -2.00
C SER A 31 -8.23 8.27 -0.80
N ALA A 32 -8.59 7.33 0.06
CA ALA A 32 -7.82 6.98 1.25
C ALA A 32 -7.82 5.47 1.49
N GLY A 33 -6.82 4.99 2.22
CA GLY A 33 -6.81 3.59 2.65
C GLY A 33 -5.71 3.28 3.64
N ILE A 34 -5.90 2.18 4.35
CA ILE A 34 -4.96 1.60 5.29
C ILE A 34 -4.76 0.11 5.00
N ALA A 35 -3.58 -0.38 5.34
CA ALA A 35 -3.29 -1.79 5.41
C ALA A 35 -2.75 -2.12 6.79
N VAL A 36 -3.32 -3.12 7.43
CA VAL A 36 -3.00 -3.52 8.80
C VAL A 36 -2.71 -5.01 8.86
N LYS A 37 -1.67 -5.41 9.60
CA LYS A 37 -1.32 -6.81 9.80
C LYS A 37 -2.13 -7.36 10.96
N ASP A 38 -3.02 -8.30 10.70
CA ASP A 38 -3.77 -9.00 11.75
C ASP A 38 -2.83 -9.82 12.65
N GLU A 39 -2.95 -9.65 13.97
CA GLU A 39 -2.05 -10.29 14.92
C GLU A 39 -2.26 -11.80 15.06
N THR A 40 -3.45 -12.28 14.73
CA THR A 40 -3.82 -13.69 14.89
C THR A 40 -3.52 -14.50 13.64
N SER A 41 -3.99 -14.01 12.49
CA SER A 41 -3.84 -14.70 11.21
C SER A 41 -2.54 -14.36 10.48
N HIS A 42 -1.84 -13.30 10.91
CA HIS A 42 -0.69 -12.71 10.23
C HIS A 42 -0.95 -12.26 8.78
N VAL A 43 -2.20 -12.20 8.37
CA VAL A 43 -2.62 -11.70 7.05
C VAL A 43 -2.68 -10.17 7.08
N THR A 44 -2.30 -9.55 5.99
CA THR A 44 -2.52 -8.11 5.80
C THR A 44 -3.92 -7.87 5.25
N ASN A 45 -4.73 -7.13 6.00
CA ASN A 45 -6.03 -6.66 5.56
C ASN A 45 -5.92 -5.25 5.00
N VAL A 46 -6.48 -5.03 3.82
CA VAL A 46 -6.50 -3.72 3.15
C VAL A 46 -7.92 -3.17 3.18
N TYR A 47 -8.06 -1.94 3.68
CA TYR A 47 -9.30 -1.15 3.69
C TYR A 47 -9.04 0.13 2.94
N LYS A 48 -9.80 0.40 1.88
CA LYS A 48 -9.62 1.58 1.04
C LYS A 48 -10.90 1.97 0.32
N CYS A 49 -11.03 3.24 -0.01
CA CYS A 49 -12.16 3.77 -0.75
C CYS A 49 -11.77 5.01 -1.57
N ALA A 50 -12.50 5.22 -2.65
CA ALA A 50 -12.60 6.52 -3.32
C ALA A 50 -13.46 7.43 -2.45
N GLY A 51 -12.85 8.48 -1.87
CA GLY A 51 -13.51 9.37 -0.92
C GLY A 51 -12.55 9.85 0.17
N ARG A 52 -13.15 10.44 1.20
CA ARG A 52 -12.40 11.05 2.30
C ARG A 52 -11.99 10.04 3.37
N VAL A 53 -11.11 10.46 4.26
CA VAL A 53 -10.69 9.65 5.42
C VAL A 53 -11.89 9.33 6.33
N SER A 54 -12.90 10.21 6.40
CA SER A 54 -14.15 9.95 7.12
C SER A 54 -14.93 8.74 6.57
N ASP A 55 -14.93 8.54 5.24
CA ASP A 55 -15.58 7.40 4.59
C ASP A 55 -14.81 6.11 4.89
N LEU A 56 -13.48 6.18 4.82
CA LEU A 56 -12.60 5.08 5.21
C LEU A 56 -12.80 4.71 6.70
N ARG A 57 -12.93 5.71 7.58
CA ARG A 57 -13.16 5.48 9.02
C ARG A 57 -14.48 4.73 9.23
N ALA A 58 -15.56 5.11 8.56
CA ALA A 58 -16.85 4.41 8.64
C ALA A 58 -16.73 2.93 8.22
N ILE A 59 -15.93 2.62 7.18
CA ILE A 59 -15.64 1.25 6.76
C ILE A 59 -14.88 0.51 7.88
N CYS A 60 -13.82 1.10 8.42
CA CYS A 60 -12.99 0.49 9.44
C CYS A 60 -13.71 0.28 10.78
N ASP A 61 -14.60 1.19 11.17
CA ASP A 61 -15.36 1.09 12.42
C ASP A 61 -16.39 -0.04 12.39
N SER A 62 -16.84 -0.45 11.21
CA SER A 62 -17.67 -1.64 11.03
C SER A 62 -16.92 -2.96 11.22
N LYS A 63 -15.59 -2.93 11.38
CA LYS A 63 -14.71 -4.10 11.46
C LYS A 63 -13.99 -4.17 12.81
N LYS A 64 -13.80 -5.38 13.30
CA LYS A 64 -12.92 -5.62 14.43
C LYS A 64 -11.47 -5.70 13.92
N ILE A 65 -10.73 -4.62 14.08
CA ILE A 65 -9.32 -4.52 13.66
C ILE A 65 -8.47 -4.54 14.92
N LEU A 66 -7.67 -5.58 15.07
CA LEU A 66 -6.68 -5.73 16.14
C LEU A 66 -5.31 -5.87 15.48
N SER A 67 -4.53 -4.81 15.54
CA SER A 67 -3.22 -4.75 14.92
C SER A 67 -2.36 -3.67 15.56
N THR A 68 -1.07 -3.91 15.65
CA THR A 68 -0.06 -2.96 16.15
C THR A 68 0.88 -2.48 15.05
N CYS A 69 0.65 -2.93 13.80
CA CYS A 69 1.48 -2.55 12.66
C CYS A 69 0.63 -2.30 11.41
N GLY A 70 0.88 -1.20 10.72
CA GLY A 70 0.18 -0.88 9.49
C GLY A 70 0.74 0.32 8.74
N ILE A 71 0.23 0.51 7.53
CA ILE A 71 0.56 1.62 6.64
C ILE A 71 -0.73 2.27 6.15
N GLY A 72 -0.68 3.55 5.83
CA GLY A 72 -1.83 4.29 5.34
C GLY A 72 -1.46 5.35 4.31
N HIS A 73 -2.46 5.78 3.54
CA HIS A 73 -2.29 6.72 2.44
C HIS A 73 -3.52 7.58 2.22
N THR A 74 -3.31 8.86 1.92
CA THR A 74 -4.29 9.75 1.29
C THR A 74 -3.79 10.13 -0.10
N ARG A 75 -4.65 10.00 -1.10
CA ARG A 75 -4.28 10.16 -2.51
C ARG A 75 -4.77 11.49 -3.08
N TRP A 76 -3.92 12.05 -3.94
CA TRP A 76 -4.28 13.01 -4.97
C TRP A 76 -3.97 12.35 -6.31
N ALA A 77 -4.98 11.97 -7.07
CA ALA A 77 -4.82 11.18 -8.28
C ALA A 77 -3.98 11.90 -9.34
N THR A 78 -2.94 11.22 -9.81
CA THR A 78 -2.08 11.65 -10.92
C THR A 78 -2.13 10.65 -12.08
N HIS A 79 -2.26 9.35 -11.76
CA HIS A 79 -2.38 8.24 -12.71
C HIS A 79 -3.58 7.37 -12.34
N GLY A 80 -4.43 7.06 -13.33
CA GLY A 80 -5.67 6.34 -13.13
C GLY A 80 -6.79 7.18 -12.53
N GLY A 81 -8.03 6.74 -12.68
CA GLY A 81 -9.23 7.39 -12.14
C GLY A 81 -9.30 7.35 -10.61
N VAL A 82 -10.26 8.10 -10.05
CA VAL A 82 -10.62 8.04 -8.63
C VAL A 82 -11.58 6.88 -8.43
N THR A 83 -11.01 5.71 -8.09
CA THR A 83 -11.75 4.46 -7.85
C THR A 83 -11.17 3.74 -6.65
N ASP A 84 -11.94 2.85 -6.04
CA ASP A 84 -11.47 2.00 -4.93
C ASP A 84 -10.26 1.14 -5.35
N GLN A 85 -10.24 0.65 -6.59
CA GLN A 85 -9.12 -0.14 -7.11
C GLN A 85 -7.83 0.66 -7.20
N ASN A 86 -7.91 1.92 -7.65
CA ASN A 86 -6.77 2.81 -7.80
C ASN A 86 -6.33 3.48 -6.49
N ALA A 87 -7.15 3.37 -5.43
CA ALA A 87 -6.78 3.83 -4.09
C ALA A 87 -5.64 2.98 -3.50
N HIS A 88 -4.77 3.61 -2.72
CA HIS A 88 -3.75 2.92 -1.94
C HIS A 88 -4.31 2.40 -0.60
N PRO A 89 -3.70 1.37 0.00
CA PRO A 89 -2.54 0.58 -0.43
C PRO A 89 -2.81 -0.39 -1.59
N HIS A 90 -1.74 -0.74 -2.33
CA HIS A 90 -1.75 -1.83 -3.30
C HIS A 90 -1.12 -3.08 -2.70
N GLN A 91 -1.79 -4.23 -2.89
CA GLN A 91 -1.32 -5.52 -2.42
C GLN A 91 -1.09 -6.45 -3.60
N GLN A 92 0.11 -7.03 -3.67
CA GLN A 92 0.49 -8.06 -4.63
C GLN A 92 1.19 -9.20 -3.90
N GLY A 93 0.56 -10.36 -3.87
CA GLY A 93 1.05 -11.53 -3.15
C GLY A 93 1.31 -11.22 -1.66
N LYS A 94 2.57 -11.32 -1.24
CA LYS A 94 2.99 -11.09 0.14
C LYS A 94 3.38 -9.64 0.46
N VAL A 95 3.30 -8.75 -0.51
CA VAL A 95 3.73 -7.36 -0.38
C VAL A 95 2.53 -6.44 -0.42
N THR A 96 2.48 -5.52 0.52
CA THR A 96 1.55 -4.39 0.52
C THR A 96 2.34 -3.10 0.53
N LEU A 97 1.95 -2.13 -0.31
CA LEU A 97 2.74 -0.93 -0.57
C LEU A 97 1.87 0.31 -0.68
N VAL A 98 2.38 1.42 -0.17
CA VAL A 98 1.91 2.79 -0.47
C VAL A 98 3.04 3.58 -1.11
N HIS A 99 2.69 4.49 -2.02
CA HIS A 99 3.64 5.21 -2.86
C HIS A 99 3.21 6.66 -3.05
N ASN A 100 4.17 7.56 -2.93
CA ASN A 100 4.07 8.95 -3.37
C ASN A 100 5.12 9.20 -4.45
N GLY A 101 4.71 9.76 -5.59
CA GLY A 101 5.59 10.09 -6.69
C GLY A 101 5.12 9.55 -8.03
N ILE A 102 6.07 9.34 -8.93
CA ILE A 102 5.83 8.82 -10.28
C ILE A 102 6.92 7.82 -10.63
N ILE A 103 6.52 6.62 -11.04
CA ILE A 103 7.40 5.60 -11.60
C ILE A 103 7.29 5.67 -13.12
N GLU A 104 8.22 6.38 -13.75
CA GLU A 104 8.16 6.75 -15.17
C GLU A 104 8.22 5.53 -16.09
N ASN A 105 8.95 4.51 -15.71
CA ASN A 105 9.16 3.30 -16.51
C ASN A 105 8.19 2.16 -16.20
N TYR A 106 7.03 2.42 -15.60
CA TYR A 106 6.10 1.37 -15.18
C TYR A 106 5.64 0.47 -16.35
N ARG A 107 5.47 1.02 -17.57
CA ARG A 107 5.07 0.24 -18.76
C ARG A 107 6.17 -0.72 -19.22
N GLU A 108 7.44 -0.29 -19.16
CA GLU A 108 8.59 -1.14 -19.45
C GLU A 108 8.64 -2.30 -18.45
N LEU A 109 8.42 -2.01 -17.16
CA LEU A 109 8.40 -3.03 -16.10
C LEU A 109 7.26 -4.04 -16.26
N ILE A 110 6.08 -3.60 -16.70
CA ILE A 110 4.97 -4.52 -16.99
C ILE A 110 5.39 -5.54 -18.05
N ALA A 111 6.04 -5.08 -19.13
CA ALA A 111 6.49 -5.95 -20.22
C ALA A 111 7.68 -6.84 -19.81
N ASP A 112 8.67 -6.28 -19.13
CA ASP A 112 9.91 -6.98 -18.76
C ASP A 112 9.68 -8.11 -17.74
N TYR A 113 8.64 -7.99 -16.91
CA TYR A 113 8.34 -8.92 -15.83
C TYR A 113 7.01 -9.67 -16.00
N ASP A 114 6.36 -9.57 -17.17
CA ASP A 114 5.09 -10.23 -17.49
C ASP A 114 3.98 -9.95 -16.44
N LEU A 115 3.85 -8.70 -16.00
CA LEU A 115 2.95 -8.34 -14.92
C LEU A 115 1.50 -8.12 -15.37
N GLN A 116 1.21 -8.08 -16.67
CA GLN A 116 -0.08 -7.66 -17.23
C GLN A 116 -1.29 -8.37 -16.59
N GLU A 117 -1.18 -9.69 -16.40
CA GLU A 117 -2.31 -10.52 -15.93
C GLU A 117 -2.57 -10.42 -14.42
N ILE A 118 -1.64 -9.86 -13.64
CA ILE A 118 -1.76 -9.77 -12.19
C ILE A 118 -2.13 -8.38 -11.68
N LEU A 119 -2.11 -7.39 -12.56
CA LEU A 119 -2.47 -6.01 -12.20
C LEU A 119 -3.99 -5.82 -12.26
N HIS A 120 -4.54 -5.16 -11.25
CA HIS A 120 -5.96 -4.89 -11.10
C HIS A 120 -6.30 -3.39 -11.16
N SER A 121 -5.30 -2.53 -11.01
CA SER A 121 -5.43 -1.08 -11.07
C SER A 121 -4.68 -0.48 -12.26
N GLU A 122 -4.92 0.79 -12.50
CA GLU A 122 -4.25 1.57 -13.56
C GLU A 122 -3.02 2.33 -13.04
N THR A 123 -2.56 2.01 -11.82
CA THR A 123 -1.54 2.81 -11.14
C THR A 123 -0.13 2.23 -11.33
N ASP A 124 0.84 3.09 -11.48
CA ASP A 124 2.26 2.76 -11.45
C ASP A 124 2.68 2.17 -10.07
N SER A 125 1.93 2.51 -9.03
CA SER A 125 2.14 2.03 -7.67
C SER A 125 1.90 0.53 -7.51
N GLU A 126 0.89 -0.02 -8.20
CA GLU A 126 0.65 -1.46 -8.18
C GLU A 126 1.76 -2.22 -8.92
N VAL A 127 2.30 -1.64 -9.98
CA VAL A 127 3.48 -2.20 -10.67
C VAL A 127 4.68 -2.30 -9.74
N ALA A 128 4.91 -1.28 -8.90
CA ALA A 128 5.96 -1.33 -7.88
C ALA A 128 5.70 -2.43 -6.83
N ALA A 129 4.46 -2.62 -6.41
CA ALA A 129 4.08 -3.68 -5.47
C ALA A 129 4.32 -5.07 -6.09
N ALA A 130 3.93 -5.27 -7.35
CA ALA A 130 4.15 -6.51 -8.10
C ALA A 130 5.64 -6.81 -8.29
N LEU A 131 6.42 -5.80 -8.67
CA LEU A 131 7.88 -5.94 -8.82
C LEU A 131 8.55 -6.28 -7.50
N LEU A 132 8.15 -5.63 -6.40
CA LEU A 132 8.69 -5.91 -5.08
C LEU A 132 8.35 -7.35 -4.65
N ASN A 133 7.12 -7.80 -4.90
CA ASN A 133 6.70 -9.18 -4.64
C ASN A 133 7.47 -10.20 -5.50
N HIS A 134 7.76 -9.88 -6.76
CA HIS A 134 8.59 -10.71 -7.65
C HIS A 134 9.96 -11.01 -7.02
N TYR A 135 10.59 -10.00 -6.41
CA TYR A 135 11.90 -10.13 -5.75
C TYR A 135 11.82 -10.63 -4.32
N TYR A 136 10.65 -10.65 -3.70
CA TYR A 136 10.51 -11.07 -2.30
C TYR A 136 10.63 -12.59 -2.15
N LYS A 137 11.70 -13.01 -1.50
CA LYS A 137 12.01 -14.42 -1.18
C LYS A 137 12.27 -14.60 0.34
N GLY A 138 11.47 -13.90 1.17
CA GLY A 138 11.61 -13.95 2.64
C GLY A 138 12.52 -12.86 3.23
N ASN A 139 13.28 -12.13 2.40
CA ASN A 139 14.10 -11.01 2.87
C ASN A 139 13.61 -9.69 2.25
N PRO A 140 12.87 -8.86 3.00
CA PRO A 140 12.32 -7.61 2.48
C PRO A 140 13.40 -6.60 2.08
N LYS A 141 14.51 -6.53 2.79
CA LYS A 141 15.61 -5.60 2.50
C LYS A 141 16.24 -5.87 1.13
N GLU A 142 16.49 -7.13 0.81
CA GLU A 142 17.05 -7.53 -0.49
C GLU A 142 16.02 -7.34 -1.62
N ALA A 143 14.75 -7.61 -1.36
CA ALA A 143 13.69 -7.37 -2.33
C ALA A 143 13.57 -5.87 -2.67
N ILE A 144 13.56 -5.00 -1.65
CA ILE A 144 13.50 -3.54 -1.83
C ILE A 144 14.71 -3.05 -2.65
N LYS A 145 15.93 -3.47 -2.31
CA LYS A 145 17.13 -3.06 -3.06
C LYS A 145 17.03 -3.43 -4.54
N LYS A 146 16.61 -4.66 -4.85
CA LYS A 146 16.46 -5.13 -6.23
C LYS A 146 15.35 -4.39 -6.97
N ALA A 147 14.17 -4.26 -6.36
CA ALA A 147 13.05 -3.56 -6.98
C ALA A 147 13.40 -2.08 -7.25
N VAL A 148 13.90 -1.36 -6.24
CA VAL A 148 14.27 0.07 -6.36
C VAL A 148 15.34 0.29 -7.44
N SER A 149 16.28 -0.64 -7.63
CA SER A 149 17.29 -0.53 -8.69
C SER A 149 16.72 -0.59 -10.11
N LYS A 150 15.47 -1.01 -10.26
CA LYS A 150 14.75 -1.10 -11.55
C LYS A 150 13.79 0.07 -11.78
N LEU A 151 13.37 0.74 -10.72
CA LEU A 151 12.46 1.88 -10.82
C LEU A 151 13.20 3.12 -11.32
N LYS A 152 12.54 3.87 -12.22
CA LYS A 152 12.99 5.18 -12.68
C LYS A 152 11.94 6.22 -12.32
N GLY A 153 12.37 7.39 -11.85
CA GLY A 153 11.49 8.49 -11.46
C GLY A 153 11.78 9.01 -10.05
N THR A 154 10.84 9.76 -9.51
CA THR A 154 10.93 10.33 -8.15
C THR A 154 9.84 9.72 -7.29
N PHE A 155 10.22 9.01 -6.24
CA PHE A 155 9.26 8.27 -5.42
C PHE A 155 9.66 8.14 -3.96
N ALA A 156 8.65 8.03 -3.09
CA ALA A 156 8.76 7.58 -1.71
C ALA A 156 7.84 6.38 -1.51
N LEU A 157 8.38 5.29 -0.97
CA LEU A 157 7.70 4.03 -0.79
C LEU A 157 7.68 3.62 0.68
N THR A 158 6.54 3.09 1.14
CA THR A 158 6.44 2.36 2.40
C THR A 158 5.76 1.04 2.12
N SER A 159 6.35 -0.05 2.59
CA SER A 159 5.83 -1.40 2.35
C SER A 159 5.76 -2.22 3.63
N SER A 160 4.80 -3.14 3.64
CA SER A 160 4.67 -4.21 4.62
C SER A 160 4.72 -5.55 3.92
N THR A 161 5.35 -6.54 4.55
CA THR A 161 5.42 -7.90 4.03
C THR A 161 4.82 -8.88 5.02
N VAL A 162 4.15 -9.91 4.50
CA VAL A 162 3.70 -11.05 5.30
C VAL A 162 4.76 -12.14 5.20
N GLU A 163 5.33 -12.53 6.33
CA GLU A 163 6.12 -13.74 6.40
C GLU A 163 5.20 -14.95 6.29
N SER A 164 5.60 -15.95 5.52
CA SER A 164 4.93 -17.25 5.55
C SER A 164 5.23 -17.89 6.92
N GLY A 165 4.38 -17.60 7.90
CA GLY A 165 4.39 -18.30 9.16
C GLY A 165 3.69 -19.63 8.98
N LEU A 166 4.41 -20.63 8.49
CA LEU A 166 4.24 -22.04 8.84
C LEU A 166 5.62 -22.67 8.68
N PRO A 167 6.24 -23.20 9.73
CA PRO A 167 7.27 -24.23 9.54
C PRO A 167 6.57 -25.42 8.88
N GLU A 168 7.19 -25.93 7.82
CA GLU A 168 6.90 -27.28 7.32
C GLU A 168 7.14 -28.33 8.41
#